data_a91975579b1eea19c550b68829ad47c2
#
_entry.id   a91975579b1eea19c550b68829ad47c2
#
_cell.length_a   1.000
_cell.length_b   1.000
_cell.length_c   1.000
_cell.angle_alpha   90.00
_cell.angle_beta   90.00
_cell.angle_gamma   90.00
#
_symmetry.space_group_name_H-M   'P 1'
#
loop_
_entity.id
_entity.type
_entity.pdbx_description
1 polymer ?
#
loop_
_entity_poly.entity_id
_entity_poly.type
_entity_poly.pdbx_seq_one_letter_code
_entity_poly.pdbx_strand_id
1 'polypeptide(L)'
;MVYGFKIVEDLKTGLSNFLDEKGMNSVQELVGKAVPSVTDWKYLNLNHIDKAVIDQDKCIKCGRCHIVCEDTSHQAIEYSKNGGDRVFTVNDDECVGCNLCVSVCPVVDCISMVPMTAGTDPRTRKEISAKTSDWTTHPNNPLKVS
;
A
#
# COMPACT_ATOMS: atom_id res chain seq x y z
N MET A 1 -6.39 -18.40 27.08
CA MET A 1 -5.28 -17.42 26.98
C MET A 1 -4.17 -18.11 26.19
N VAL A 2 -3.91 -17.67 24.95
CA VAL A 2 -3.04 -18.41 24.01
C VAL A 2 -1.56 -18.25 24.35
N TYR A 3 -1.16 -17.08 24.85
CA TYR A 3 0.26 -16.74 25.08
C TYR A 3 0.68 -16.68 26.55
N GLY A 4 -0.27 -16.80 27.50
CA GLY A 4 0.01 -16.65 28.92
C GLY A 4 0.67 -15.30 29.27
N PHE A 5 1.40 -15.25 30.38
CA PHE A 5 2.11 -14.04 30.80
C PHE A 5 3.36 -13.71 29.98
N LYS A 6 3.83 -14.63 29.14
CA LYS A 6 4.95 -14.39 28.23
C LYS A 6 4.71 -13.21 27.28
N ILE A 7 3.44 -12.93 26.95
CA ILE A 7 3.08 -11.80 26.08
C ILE A 7 3.61 -10.47 26.61
N VAL A 8 3.70 -10.29 27.93
CA VAL A 8 4.22 -9.07 28.54
C VAL A 8 5.70 -8.88 28.25
N GLU A 9 6.47 -9.96 28.31
CA GLU A 9 7.90 -9.93 27.98
C GLU A 9 8.11 -9.65 26.49
N ASP A 10 7.32 -10.29 25.63
CA ASP A 10 7.38 -10.10 24.17
C ASP A 10 7.03 -8.66 23.80
N LEU A 11 5.99 -8.06 24.40
CA LEU A 11 5.61 -6.66 24.19
C LEU A 11 6.70 -5.70 24.70
N LYS A 12 7.26 -5.93 25.87
CA LYS A 12 8.35 -5.12 26.43
C LYS A 12 9.59 -5.17 25.53
N THR A 13 9.99 -6.36 25.10
CA THR A 13 11.15 -6.55 24.24
C THR A 13 10.91 -5.90 22.87
N GLY A 14 9.75 -6.10 22.27
CA GLY A 14 9.38 -5.49 21.00
C GLY A 14 9.40 -3.96 21.06
N LEU A 15 8.87 -3.37 22.15
CA LEU A 15 8.90 -1.93 22.35
C LEU A 15 10.33 -1.40 22.54
N SER A 16 11.17 -2.10 23.31
CA SER A 16 12.58 -1.72 23.49
C SER A 16 13.31 -1.72 22.15
N ASN A 17 13.19 -2.80 21.38
CA ASN A 17 13.81 -2.90 20.05
C ASN A 17 13.33 -1.80 19.10
N PHE A 18 12.05 -1.45 19.14
CA PHE A 18 11.50 -0.36 18.34
C PHE A 18 12.10 0.99 18.72
N LEU A 19 12.22 1.28 20.02
CA LEU A 19 12.84 2.52 20.52
C LEU A 19 14.30 2.62 20.07
N ASP A 20 15.06 1.53 20.19
CA ASP A 20 16.46 1.44 19.77
C ASP A 20 16.60 1.68 18.25
N GLU A 21 15.74 1.02 17.43
CA GLU A 21 15.71 1.21 15.98
C GLU A 21 15.44 2.67 15.57
N LYS A 22 14.55 3.35 16.31
CA LYS A 22 14.18 4.75 16.05
C LYS A 22 15.07 5.78 16.76
N GLY A 23 16.09 5.33 17.51
CA GLY A 23 17.01 6.19 18.24
C GLY A 23 16.33 6.97 19.37
N MET A 24 15.31 6.40 20.01
CA MET A 24 14.56 6.98 21.13
C MET A 24 15.04 6.39 22.46
N ASN A 25 15.23 7.25 23.47
CA ASN A 25 15.73 6.83 24.76
C ASN A 25 14.61 6.42 25.74
N SER A 26 13.37 6.80 25.45
CA SER A 26 12.25 6.50 26.33
C SER A 26 10.91 6.42 25.60
N VAL A 27 9.96 5.72 26.23
CA VAL A 27 8.56 5.66 25.75
C VAL A 27 7.91 7.04 25.75
N GLN A 28 8.35 7.95 26.64
CA GLN A 28 7.80 9.31 26.72
C GLN A 28 8.04 10.10 25.44
N GLU A 29 9.13 9.86 24.74
CA GLU A 29 9.41 10.48 23.44
C GLU A 29 8.46 10.01 22.32
N LEU A 30 7.88 8.83 22.51
CA LEU A 30 6.91 8.26 21.56
C LEU A 30 5.48 8.76 21.81
N VAL A 31 5.15 9.06 23.09
CA VAL A 31 3.80 9.47 23.47
C VAL A 31 3.41 10.76 22.78
N GLY A 32 2.31 10.72 22.05
CA GLY A 32 1.77 11.89 21.34
C GLY A 32 2.53 12.29 20.08
N LYS A 33 3.59 11.60 19.69
CA LYS A 33 4.43 11.96 18.54
C LYS A 33 3.65 12.03 17.21
N ALA A 34 2.63 11.19 17.07
CA ALA A 34 1.79 11.19 15.86
C ALA A 34 0.66 12.25 15.89
N VAL A 35 0.36 12.83 17.05
CA VAL A 35 -0.78 13.76 17.21
C VAL A 35 -0.71 14.97 16.26
N PRO A 36 0.45 15.62 16.03
CA PRO A 36 0.54 16.73 15.08
C PRO A 36 0.27 16.33 13.62
N SER A 37 0.40 15.04 13.31
CA SER A 37 0.16 14.50 11.96
C SER A 37 -1.26 13.96 11.76
N VAL A 38 -2.08 13.97 12.83
CA VAL A 38 -3.49 13.59 12.71
C VAL A 38 -4.24 14.70 12.00
N THR A 39 -4.85 14.36 10.88
CA THR A 39 -5.63 15.29 10.08
C THR A 39 -6.97 14.68 9.71
N ASP A 40 -7.94 15.53 9.42
CA ASP A 40 -9.20 15.08 8.83
C ASP A 40 -8.91 14.67 7.37
N TRP A 41 -9.49 13.57 6.95
CA TRP A 41 -9.24 13.00 5.64
C TRP A 41 -9.59 13.94 4.48
N LYS A 42 -10.49 14.91 4.70
CA LYS A 42 -10.81 15.96 3.72
C LYS A 42 -9.60 16.84 3.34
N TYR A 43 -8.55 16.87 4.17
CA TYR A 43 -7.30 17.60 3.90
C TYR A 43 -6.23 16.73 3.22
N LEU A 44 -6.49 15.44 3.00
CA LEU A 44 -5.57 14.57 2.29
C LEU A 44 -5.53 14.90 0.80
N ASN A 45 -4.39 14.66 0.18
CA ASN A 45 -4.26 14.78 -1.28
C ASN A 45 -4.94 13.58 -1.95
N LEU A 46 -6.17 13.77 -2.42
CA LEU A 46 -6.93 12.73 -3.12
C LEU A 46 -6.56 12.57 -4.60
N ASN A 47 -5.60 13.35 -5.10
CA ASN A 47 -5.02 13.14 -6.43
C ASN A 47 -3.89 12.10 -6.41
N HIS A 48 -3.45 11.65 -5.23
CA HIS A 48 -2.43 10.63 -5.11
C HIS A 48 -3.02 9.25 -5.39
N ILE A 49 -2.49 8.57 -6.39
CA ILE A 49 -2.91 7.23 -6.81
C ILE A 49 -1.66 6.37 -6.95
N ASP A 50 -1.65 5.23 -6.27
CA ASP A 50 -0.63 4.21 -6.45
C ASP A 50 -1.21 2.98 -7.12
N LYS A 51 -0.42 2.31 -7.94
CA LYS A 51 -0.78 1.04 -8.58
C LYS A 51 0.28 -0.01 -8.32
N ALA A 52 -0.15 -1.24 -8.12
CA ALA A 52 0.76 -2.37 -7.93
C ALA A 52 1.43 -2.77 -9.25
N VAL A 53 2.69 -3.16 -9.18
CA VAL A 53 3.45 -3.75 -10.29
C VAL A 53 4.08 -5.05 -9.80
N ILE A 54 3.87 -6.14 -10.53
CA ILE A 54 4.42 -7.45 -10.24
C ILE A 54 5.62 -7.70 -11.16
N ASP A 55 6.79 -7.86 -10.57
CA ASP A 55 7.99 -8.28 -11.29
C ASP A 55 7.88 -9.79 -11.62
N GLN A 56 7.66 -10.09 -12.88
CA GLN A 56 7.45 -11.46 -13.35
C GLN A 56 8.70 -12.33 -13.25
N ASP A 57 9.90 -11.73 -13.28
CA ASP A 57 11.17 -12.45 -13.19
C ASP A 57 11.45 -12.90 -11.74
N LYS A 58 11.03 -12.09 -10.76
CA LYS A 58 11.12 -12.43 -9.33
C LYS A 58 9.95 -13.29 -8.85
N CYS A 59 8.84 -13.27 -9.56
CA CYS A 59 7.59 -13.90 -9.13
C CYS A 59 7.70 -15.42 -9.08
N ILE A 60 7.55 -16.01 -7.89
CA ILE A 60 7.51 -17.47 -7.70
C ILE A 60 6.14 -18.10 -8.00
N LYS A 61 5.21 -17.32 -8.51
CA LYS A 61 3.89 -17.76 -8.98
C LYS A 61 3.02 -18.44 -7.90
N CYS A 62 3.20 -18.04 -6.64
CA CYS A 62 2.49 -18.64 -5.49
C CYS A 62 1.00 -18.28 -5.41
N GLY A 63 0.57 -17.16 -5.98
CA GLY A 63 -0.83 -16.72 -6.05
C GLY A 63 -1.37 -16.00 -4.81
N ARG A 64 -0.58 -15.75 -3.76
CA ARG A 64 -1.06 -15.07 -2.54
C ARG A 64 -1.60 -13.68 -2.81
N CYS A 65 -0.96 -12.93 -3.71
CA CYS A 65 -1.40 -11.59 -4.10
C CYS A 65 -2.78 -11.60 -4.78
N HIS A 66 -3.05 -12.60 -5.62
CA HIS A 66 -4.35 -12.79 -6.24
C HIS A 66 -5.42 -13.09 -5.19
N ILE A 67 -5.18 -14.05 -4.29
CA ILE A 67 -6.12 -14.43 -3.24
C ILE A 67 -6.48 -13.24 -2.35
N VAL A 68 -5.49 -12.48 -1.86
CA VAL A 68 -5.77 -11.34 -0.99
C VAL A 68 -6.52 -10.22 -1.72
N CYS A 69 -6.28 -10.04 -3.00
CA CYS A 69 -7.00 -9.06 -3.82
C CYS A 69 -8.46 -9.47 -4.03
N GLU A 70 -8.72 -10.77 -4.22
CA GLU A 70 -10.07 -11.34 -4.30
C GLU A 70 -10.81 -11.20 -2.98
N ASP A 71 -10.16 -11.55 -1.86
CA ASP A 71 -10.75 -11.48 -0.51
C ASP A 71 -11.13 -10.04 -0.11
N THR A 72 -10.44 -9.04 -0.65
CA THR A 72 -10.75 -7.62 -0.44
C THR A 72 -11.75 -7.04 -1.43
N SER A 73 -12.31 -7.87 -2.31
CA SER A 73 -13.32 -7.51 -3.32
C SER A 73 -12.84 -6.55 -4.43
N HIS A 74 -11.56 -6.22 -4.51
CA HIS A 74 -11.03 -5.38 -5.60
C HIS A 74 -10.79 -6.17 -6.88
N GLN A 75 -10.43 -7.46 -6.78
CA GLN A 75 -10.25 -8.40 -7.88
C GLN A 75 -9.35 -7.89 -9.01
N ALA A 76 -8.44 -6.99 -8.68
CA ALA A 76 -7.58 -6.31 -9.62
C ALA A 76 -6.37 -7.14 -10.08
N ILE A 77 -6.06 -8.26 -9.39
CA ILE A 77 -4.96 -9.15 -9.78
C ILE A 77 -5.52 -10.36 -10.49
N GLU A 78 -5.41 -10.33 -11.81
CA GLU A 78 -5.90 -11.39 -12.68
C GLU A 78 -4.95 -12.59 -12.71
N TYR A 79 -5.53 -13.76 -12.91
CA TYR A 79 -4.81 -15.03 -13.06
C TYR A 79 -5.01 -15.59 -14.45
N SER A 80 -3.93 -15.92 -15.11
CA SER A 80 -3.95 -16.62 -16.39
C SER A 80 -2.95 -17.79 -16.41
N LYS A 81 -3.19 -18.76 -17.31
CA LYS A 81 -2.24 -19.85 -17.60
C LYS A 81 -1.61 -19.60 -18.96
N ASN A 82 -0.30 -19.49 -18.99
CA ASN A 82 0.45 -19.37 -20.23
C ASN A 82 1.44 -20.54 -20.32
N GLY A 83 1.23 -21.45 -21.27
CA GLY A 83 2.10 -22.60 -21.48
C GLY A 83 2.25 -23.55 -20.29
N GLY A 84 1.29 -23.58 -19.36
CA GLY A 84 1.34 -24.37 -18.12
C GLY A 84 1.75 -23.57 -16.88
N ASP A 85 2.36 -22.42 -17.06
CA ASP A 85 2.76 -21.51 -15.98
C ASP A 85 1.61 -20.57 -15.57
N ARG A 86 1.55 -20.29 -14.26
CA ARG A 86 0.63 -19.28 -13.73
C ARG A 86 1.24 -17.90 -13.93
N VAL A 87 0.47 -16.97 -14.47
CA VAL A 87 0.85 -15.57 -14.63
C VAL A 87 -0.17 -14.70 -13.90
N PHE A 88 0.32 -13.77 -13.11
CA PHE A 88 -0.49 -12.81 -12.37
C PHE A 88 -0.24 -11.41 -12.90
N THR A 89 -1.30 -10.76 -13.35
CA THR A 89 -1.25 -9.40 -13.93
C THR A 89 -2.15 -8.47 -13.15
N VAL A 90 -1.78 -7.21 -13.06
CA VAL A 90 -2.58 -6.20 -12.38
C VAL A 90 -3.44 -5.47 -13.40
N ASN A 91 -4.74 -5.47 -13.17
CA ASN A 91 -5.69 -4.62 -13.89
C ASN A 91 -5.68 -3.24 -13.24
N ASP A 92 -5.17 -2.26 -13.95
CA ASP A 92 -5.00 -0.91 -13.43
C ASP A 92 -6.31 -0.17 -13.16
N ASP A 93 -7.36 -0.49 -13.91
CA ASP A 93 -8.66 0.15 -13.73
C ASP A 93 -9.32 -0.26 -12.41
N GLU A 94 -9.06 -1.49 -11.97
CA GLU A 94 -9.62 -2.06 -10.73
C GLU A 94 -8.69 -1.89 -9.51
N CYS A 95 -7.39 -1.67 -9.73
CA CYS A 95 -6.44 -1.53 -8.64
C CYS A 95 -6.60 -0.21 -7.89
N VAL A 96 -6.95 -0.26 -6.62
CA VAL A 96 -7.12 0.92 -5.74
C VAL A 96 -5.86 1.31 -4.95
N GLY A 97 -4.75 0.58 -5.11
CA GLY A 97 -3.50 0.91 -4.44
C GLY A 97 -3.47 0.56 -2.94
N CYS A 98 -4.25 -0.41 -2.49
CA CYS A 98 -4.36 -0.77 -1.07
C CYS A 98 -3.10 -1.39 -0.44
N ASN A 99 -2.08 -1.74 -1.22
CA ASN A 99 -0.79 -2.29 -0.80
C ASN A 99 -0.84 -3.69 -0.14
N LEU A 100 -1.98 -4.35 -0.06
CA LEU A 100 -2.10 -5.68 0.58
C LEU A 100 -1.32 -6.75 -0.17
N CYS A 101 -1.27 -6.69 -1.49
CA CYS A 101 -0.51 -7.65 -2.32
C CYS A 101 0.99 -7.62 -2.01
N VAL A 102 1.56 -6.46 -1.71
CA VAL A 102 2.96 -6.31 -1.27
C VAL A 102 3.15 -6.98 0.09
N SER A 103 2.25 -6.72 1.04
CA SER A 103 2.35 -7.23 2.42
C SER A 103 2.29 -8.76 2.51
N VAL A 104 1.60 -9.44 1.59
CA VAL A 104 1.49 -10.91 1.59
C VAL A 104 2.52 -11.60 0.69
N CYS A 105 3.27 -10.85 -0.10
CA CYS A 105 4.26 -11.42 -1.00
C CYS A 105 5.45 -11.96 -0.22
N PRO A 106 5.81 -13.25 -0.37
CA PRO A 106 6.95 -13.84 0.35
C PRO A 106 8.29 -13.47 -0.28
N VAL A 107 8.29 -12.86 -1.46
CA VAL A 107 9.50 -12.46 -2.17
C VAL A 107 9.68 -10.96 -2.06
N VAL A 108 10.79 -10.55 -1.47
CA VAL A 108 11.13 -9.14 -1.28
C VAL A 108 11.26 -8.45 -2.64
N ASP A 109 10.70 -7.25 -2.75
CA ASP A 109 10.74 -6.41 -3.96
C ASP A 109 10.19 -7.08 -5.23
N CYS A 110 9.37 -8.11 -5.09
CA CYS A 110 8.65 -8.72 -6.22
C CYS A 110 7.41 -7.90 -6.62
N ILE A 111 6.76 -7.26 -5.67
CA ILE A 111 5.64 -6.36 -5.92
C ILE A 111 6.00 -4.98 -5.36
N SER A 112 5.89 -3.97 -6.20
CA SER A 112 6.12 -2.57 -5.83
C SER A 112 4.87 -1.74 -6.09
N MET A 113 4.72 -0.64 -5.32
CA MET A 113 3.71 0.36 -5.58
C MET A 113 4.33 1.49 -6.39
N VAL A 114 3.71 1.86 -7.49
CA VAL A 114 4.18 2.92 -8.37
C VAL A 114 3.18 4.08 -8.33
N PRO A 115 3.63 5.30 -7.95
CA PRO A 115 2.77 6.46 -7.95
C PRO A 115 2.37 6.84 -9.37
N MET A 116 1.06 7.05 -9.55
CA MET A 116 0.45 7.47 -10.81
C MET A 116 0.07 8.93 -10.67
N THR A 117 0.97 9.82 -11.02
CA THR A 117 0.65 11.25 -11.11
C THR A 117 -0.13 11.54 -12.38
N ALA A 118 -1.02 12.53 -12.33
CA ALA A 118 -1.72 13.01 -13.52
C ALA A 118 -0.71 13.33 -14.63
N GLY A 119 -0.92 12.78 -15.83
CA GLY A 119 -0.04 12.96 -16.97
C GLY A 119 0.31 11.66 -17.66
N THR A 120 1.42 11.06 -17.34
CA THR A 120 1.91 9.86 -18.04
C THR A 120 2.21 8.73 -17.07
N ASP A 121 1.69 7.55 -17.34
CA ASP A 121 2.03 6.34 -16.60
C ASP A 121 3.54 6.03 -16.74
N PRO A 122 4.31 6.07 -15.64
CA PRO A 122 5.76 5.86 -15.71
C PRO A 122 6.16 4.48 -16.22
N ARG A 123 5.27 3.49 -16.16
CA ARG A 123 5.52 2.10 -16.58
C ARG A 123 5.29 1.92 -18.09
N THR A 124 4.21 2.49 -18.61
CA THR A 124 3.75 2.27 -20.00
C THR A 124 4.00 3.47 -20.90
N ARG A 125 4.32 4.63 -20.32
CA ARG A 125 4.43 5.95 -20.99
C ARG A 125 3.17 6.37 -21.76
N LYS A 126 2.04 5.80 -21.43
CA LYS A 126 0.73 6.20 -21.96
C LYS A 126 0.17 7.35 -21.13
N GLU A 127 -0.58 8.22 -21.77
CA GLU A 127 -1.32 9.26 -21.05
C GLU A 127 -2.34 8.62 -20.12
N ILE A 128 -2.32 9.05 -18.85
CA ILE A 128 -3.33 8.67 -17.88
C ILE A 128 -4.50 9.60 -18.13
N SER A 129 -5.57 9.07 -18.67
CA SER A 129 -6.82 9.78 -18.80
C SER A 129 -7.28 10.17 -17.38
N ALA A 130 -7.41 11.47 -17.14
CA ALA A 130 -7.90 11.99 -15.88
C ALA A 130 -9.39 11.61 -15.70
N LYS A 131 -9.65 10.38 -15.31
CA LYS A 131 -10.99 9.95 -14.87
C LYS A 131 -11.35 10.50 -13.48
N THR A 132 -10.39 11.08 -12.77
CA THR A 132 -10.59 11.67 -11.46
C THR A 132 -10.69 13.19 -11.60
N SER A 133 -11.78 13.76 -11.08
CA SER A 133 -11.88 15.20 -10.88
C SER A 133 -10.66 15.69 -10.11
N ASP A 134 -10.00 16.72 -10.61
CA ASP A 134 -8.87 17.31 -9.92
C ASP A 134 -9.28 17.73 -8.50
N TRP A 135 -8.71 17.07 -7.48
CA TRP A 135 -9.05 17.38 -6.09
C TRP A 135 -8.71 18.82 -5.72
N THR A 136 -7.72 19.43 -6.34
CA THR A 136 -7.33 20.82 -6.04
C THR A 136 -8.46 21.81 -6.32
N THR A 137 -9.32 21.51 -7.28
CA THR A 137 -10.48 22.35 -7.69
C THR A 137 -11.82 21.78 -7.22
N HIS A 138 -11.83 20.59 -6.60
CA HIS A 138 -13.06 19.91 -6.21
C HIS A 138 -13.85 20.73 -5.18
N PRO A 139 -15.21 20.82 -5.31
CA PRO A 139 -16.06 21.61 -4.39
C PRO A 139 -15.91 21.25 -2.91
N ASN A 140 -15.64 19.99 -2.60
CA ASN A 140 -15.49 19.49 -1.23
C ASN A 140 -14.06 19.64 -0.68
N ASN A 141 -13.10 20.13 -1.48
CA ASN A 141 -11.77 20.40 -0.98
C ASN A 141 -11.78 21.70 -0.16
N PRO A 142 -11.49 21.64 1.16
CA PRO A 142 -11.49 22.84 2.00
C PRO A 142 -10.32 23.79 1.70
N LEU A 143 -9.30 23.31 0.99
CA LEU A 143 -8.09 24.06 0.62
C LEU A 143 -8.08 24.44 -0.86
N LYS A 144 -9.24 24.36 -1.56
CA LYS A 144 -9.29 24.70 -2.97
C LYS A 144 -8.81 26.14 -3.21
N VAL A 145 -7.91 26.28 -4.15
CA VAL A 145 -7.47 27.58 -4.65
C VAL A 145 -8.57 28.08 -5.59
N SER A 146 -9.20 29.19 -5.22
CA SER A 146 -10.22 29.89 -6.03
C SER A 146 -9.57 30.67 -7.16
#